data_936d763592adc418437d05276ed5c2fc
#
_entry.id   936d763592adc418437d05276ed5c2fc
#
_cell.length_a   1.000
_cell.length_b   1.000
_cell.length_c   1.000
_cell.angle_alpha   90.00
_cell.angle_beta   90.00
_cell.angle_gamma   90.00
#
_symmetry.space_group_name_H-M   'P 1'
#
loop_
_entity.id
_entity.type
_entity.pdbx_description
1 polymer ?
#
loop_
_entity_poly.entity_id
_entity_poly.type
_entity_poly.pdbx_seq_one_letter_code
_entity_poly.pdbx_strand_id
1 'polypeptide(L)'
;MTGDGDAADDVPHDVRAALSQLLDGAGRAAEAGDAESAAALLDTAATVAANKLPPGDRRDRLRHGCEAARAALPDGALAAAYTDAAAMRLPPE
;
A
#
# COMPACT_ATOMS: atom_id res chain seq x y z
N MET A 1 -8.45 12.76 -26.75
CA MET A 1 -7.81 12.48 -25.74
C MET A 1 -7.78 11.11 -25.34
N THR A 2 -6.79 10.81 -25.04
CA THR A 2 -6.63 9.52 -24.90
C THR A 2 -6.55 9.01 -23.58
N GLY A 3 -6.31 9.79 -22.65
CA GLY A 3 -6.22 9.30 -21.33
C GLY A 3 -7.52 8.92 -20.71
N ASP A 4 -8.61 9.23 -21.37
CA ASP A 4 -9.89 9.03 -20.76
C ASP A 4 -10.19 7.58 -20.48
N GLY A 5 -9.85 6.73 -21.41
CA GLY A 5 -10.14 5.32 -21.23
C GLY A 5 -9.34 4.71 -20.13
N ASP A 6 -8.21 5.31 -19.83
CA ASP A 6 -7.34 4.76 -18.82
C ASP A 6 -7.58 5.35 -17.46
N ALA A 7 -8.33 6.41 -17.38
CA ALA A 7 -8.48 7.15 -16.14
C ALA A 7 -9.04 6.28 -15.01
N ALA A 8 -9.90 5.32 -15.34
CA ALA A 8 -10.49 4.45 -14.33
C ALA A 8 -9.46 3.56 -13.66
N ASP A 9 -8.44 3.14 -14.41
CA ASP A 9 -7.39 2.29 -13.89
C ASP A 9 -6.14 3.08 -13.53
N ASP A 10 -6.14 4.36 -13.85
CA ASP A 10 -4.98 5.17 -13.67
C ASP A 10 -4.89 5.64 -12.22
N VAL A 11 -3.74 5.53 -11.64
CA VAL A 11 -3.48 6.04 -10.31
C VAL A 11 -2.69 7.33 -10.49
N PRO A 12 -3.18 8.47 -9.98
CA PRO A 12 -2.43 9.72 -10.09
C PRO A 12 -1.02 9.54 -9.57
N HIS A 13 -0.07 10.16 -10.22
CA HIS A 13 1.34 9.99 -9.90
C HIS A 13 1.64 10.29 -8.42
N ASP A 14 1.08 11.37 -7.90
CA ASP A 14 1.33 11.76 -6.52
C ASP A 14 0.72 10.77 -5.53
N VAL A 15 -0.43 10.20 -5.86
CA VAL A 15 -1.05 9.16 -5.02
C VAL A 15 -0.18 7.91 -5.03
N ARG A 16 0.29 7.49 -6.20
CA ARG A 16 1.16 6.33 -6.31
C ARG A 16 2.45 6.54 -5.54
N ALA A 17 3.04 7.72 -5.67
CA ALA A 17 4.28 8.03 -4.95
C ALA A 17 4.06 8.01 -3.44
N ALA A 18 2.94 8.56 -2.97
CA ALA A 18 2.64 8.56 -1.55
C ALA A 18 2.45 7.14 -1.02
N LEU A 19 1.72 6.30 -1.76
CA LEU A 19 1.53 4.91 -1.36
C LEU A 19 2.84 4.15 -1.35
N SER A 20 3.68 4.37 -2.34
CA SER A 20 4.98 3.73 -2.41
C SER A 20 5.84 4.10 -1.19
N GLN A 21 5.85 5.37 -0.81
CA GLN A 21 6.62 5.82 0.34
C GLN A 21 6.07 5.25 1.64
N LEU A 22 4.74 5.21 1.78
CA LEU A 22 4.12 4.66 2.97
C LEU A 22 4.43 3.17 3.14
N LEU A 23 4.33 2.42 2.05
CA LEU A 23 4.58 0.99 2.10
C LEU A 23 6.06 0.69 2.32
N ASP A 24 6.95 1.47 1.70
CA ASP A 24 8.38 1.31 1.92
C ASP A 24 8.73 1.58 3.38
N GLY A 25 8.20 2.66 3.94
CA GLY A 25 8.41 2.98 5.34
C GLY A 25 7.86 1.93 6.27
N ALA A 26 6.67 1.39 5.95
CA ALA A 26 6.07 0.35 6.77
C ALA A 26 6.92 -0.92 6.76
N GLY A 27 7.44 -1.29 5.59
CA GLY A 27 8.30 -2.48 5.49
C GLY A 27 9.58 -2.32 6.32
N ARG A 28 10.20 -1.16 6.25
CA ARG A 28 11.41 -0.89 7.04
C ARG A 28 11.13 -0.90 8.53
N ALA A 29 10.02 -0.29 8.94
CA ALA A 29 9.66 -0.28 10.36
C ALA A 29 9.39 -1.70 10.84
N ALA A 30 8.70 -2.50 10.04
CA ALA A 30 8.42 -3.88 10.42
C ALA A 30 9.71 -4.68 10.56
N GLU A 31 10.66 -4.50 9.65
CA GLU A 31 11.94 -5.21 9.72
C GLU A 31 12.78 -4.76 10.92
N ALA A 32 12.63 -3.50 11.29
CA ALA A 32 13.35 -2.96 12.44
C ALA A 32 12.70 -3.36 13.79
N GLY A 33 11.57 -4.03 13.74
CA GLY A 33 10.87 -4.41 14.96
C GLY A 33 10.00 -3.31 15.54
N ASP A 34 9.76 -2.24 14.78
CA ASP A 34 8.94 -1.11 15.22
C ASP A 34 7.51 -1.32 14.72
N ALA A 35 6.80 -2.20 15.42
CA ALA A 35 5.44 -2.58 15.01
C ALA A 35 4.47 -1.41 15.08
N GLU A 36 4.65 -0.51 16.01
CA GLU A 36 3.75 0.63 16.16
C GLU A 36 3.82 1.56 14.97
N SER A 37 5.04 1.92 14.55
CA SER A 37 5.21 2.76 13.37
C SER A 37 4.75 2.05 12.11
N ALA A 38 5.04 0.76 11.99
CA ALA A 38 4.61 -0.01 10.85
C ALA A 38 3.08 -0.04 10.76
N ALA A 39 2.39 -0.25 11.87
CA ALA A 39 0.94 -0.27 11.89
C ALA A 39 0.35 1.08 11.46
N ALA A 40 0.93 2.16 11.95
CA ALA A 40 0.45 3.50 11.61
C ALA A 40 0.61 3.77 10.11
N LEU A 41 1.75 3.37 9.55
CA LEU A 41 2.00 3.58 8.12
C LEU A 41 1.08 2.71 7.26
N LEU A 42 0.83 1.48 7.68
CA LEU A 42 -0.08 0.60 6.96
C LEU A 42 -1.51 1.11 7.02
N ASP A 43 -1.94 1.61 8.17
CA ASP A 43 -3.27 2.20 8.28
C ASP A 43 -3.42 3.41 7.38
N THR A 44 -2.39 4.25 7.32
CA THR A 44 -2.40 5.42 6.46
C THR A 44 -2.44 5.01 5.00
N ALA A 45 -1.66 4.01 4.62
CA ALA A 45 -1.65 3.50 3.24
C ALA A 45 -3.03 2.97 2.85
N ALA A 46 -3.66 2.20 3.74
CA ALA A 46 -4.99 1.67 3.47
C ALA A 46 -6.01 2.78 3.31
N THR A 47 -5.92 3.83 4.14
CA THR A 47 -6.82 4.97 4.06
C THR A 47 -6.63 5.73 2.75
N VAL A 48 -5.38 5.97 2.35
CA VAL A 48 -5.10 6.64 1.08
C VAL A 48 -5.65 5.81 -0.08
N ALA A 49 -5.43 4.50 -0.04
CA ALA A 49 -5.95 3.62 -1.09
C ALA A 49 -7.47 3.70 -1.17
N ALA A 50 -8.15 3.68 -0.02
CA ALA A 50 -9.60 3.72 0.01
C ALA A 50 -10.14 5.03 -0.55
N ASN A 51 -9.46 6.14 -0.29
CA ASN A 51 -9.96 7.47 -0.63
C ASN A 51 -9.49 7.97 -1.99
N LYS A 52 -8.34 7.50 -2.46
CA LYS A 52 -7.72 8.10 -3.65
C LYS A 52 -7.66 7.16 -4.84
N LEU A 53 -7.81 5.86 -4.65
CA LEU A 53 -7.82 4.93 -5.76
C LEU A 53 -9.23 4.71 -6.25
N PRO A 54 -9.42 4.54 -7.57
CA PRO A 54 -10.75 4.23 -8.07
C PRO A 54 -11.21 2.87 -7.55
N PRO A 55 -12.52 2.66 -7.41
CA PRO A 55 -13.04 1.37 -6.98
C PRO A 55 -12.63 0.27 -7.95
N GLY A 56 -12.32 -0.89 -7.43
CA GLY A 56 -11.98 -2.05 -8.25
C GLY A 56 -11.01 -2.97 -7.55
N ASP A 57 -10.59 -3.99 -8.28
CA ASP A 57 -9.75 -5.05 -7.73
C ASP A 57 -8.42 -4.53 -7.21
N ARG A 58 -7.83 -3.57 -7.91
CA ARG A 58 -6.52 -3.05 -7.50
C ARG A 58 -6.60 -2.41 -6.13
N ARG A 59 -7.61 -1.57 -5.92
CA ARG A 59 -7.81 -0.93 -4.62
C ARG A 59 -8.05 -1.99 -3.55
N ASP A 60 -8.90 -2.95 -3.85
CA ASP A 60 -9.26 -3.98 -2.87
C ASP A 60 -8.07 -4.84 -2.50
N ARG A 61 -7.26 -5.21 -3.48
CA ARG A 61 -6.07 -6.03 -3.23
C ARG A 61 -5.03 -5.26 -2.42
N LEU A 62 -4.87 -3.98 -2.72
CA LEU A 62 -3.91 -3.16 -1.97
C LEU A 62 -4.35 -3.01 -0.52
N ARG A 63 -5.63 -2.73 -0.30
CA ARG A 63 -6.17 -2.63 1.05
C ARG A 63 -6.04 -3.95 1.80
N HIS A 64 -6.35 -5.05 1.13
CA HIS A 64 -6.23 -6.36 1.73
C HIS A 64 -4.78 -6.66 2.10
N GLY A 65 -3.84 -6.30 1.24
CA GLY A 65 -2.42 -6.48 1.53
C GLY A 65 -1.97 -5.69 2.75
N CYS A 66 -2.45 -4.45 2.88
CA CYS A 66 -2.14 -3.64 4.05
C CYS A 66 -2.71 -4.26 5.33
N GLU A 67 -3.93 -4.78 5.27
CA GLU A 67 -4.55 -5.42 6.42
C GLU A 67 -3.83 -6.70 6.81
N ALA A 68 -3.41 -7.48 5.82
CA ALA A 68 -2.67 -8.71 6.07
C ALA A 68 -1.31 -8.41 6.70
N ALA A 69 -0.63 -7.39 6.20
CA ALA A 69 0.66 -6.98 6.76
C ALA A 69 0.48 -6.52 8.21
N ARG A 70 -0.56 -5.75 8.47
CA ARG A 70 -0.81 -5.25 9.81
C ARG A 70 -1.09 -6.41 10.78
N ALA A 71 -1.89 -7.37 10.32
CA ALA A 71 -2.21 -8.53 11.15
C ALA A 71 -0.97 -9.38 11.45
N ALA A 72 0.03 -9.33 10.57
CA ALA A 72 1.26 -10.09 10.74
C ALA A 72 2.30 -9.36 11.58
N LEU A 73 2.05 -8.12 12.03
CA LEU A 73 3.06 -7.30 12.67
C LEU A 73 3.79 -7.91 13.86
N PRO A 74 3.21 -8.84 14.64
CA PRO A 74 4.03 -9.50 15.64
C PRO A 74 5.25 -10.21 15.06
N ASP A 75 5.15 -10.60 13.77
CA ASP A 75 6.28 -11.17 13.03
C ASP A 75 6.72 -10.12 12.01
N GLY A 76 7.77 -9.37 12.34
CA GLY A 76 8.23 -8.27 11.49
C GLY A 76 8.65 -8.70 10.10
N ALA A 77 9.28 -9.87 9.98
CA ALA A 77 9.71 -10.36 8.68
C ALA A 77 8.50 -10.71 7.80
N LEU A 78 7.49 -11.32 8.39
CA LEU A 78 6.27 -11.67 7.66
C LEU A 78 5.51 -10.41 7.26
N ALA A 79 5.40 -9.45 8.17
CA ALA A 79 4.74 -8.19 7.89
C ALA A 79 5.45 -7.45 6.75
N ALA A 80 6.78 -7.44 6.74
CA ALA A 80 7.55 -6.82 5.68
C ALA A 80 7.29 -7.51 4.34
N ALA A 81 7.20 -8.83 4.34
CA ALA A 81 6.93 -9.58 3.12
C ALA A 81 5.55 -9.23 2.55
N TYR A 82 4.54 -9.15 3.40
CA TYR A 82 3.20 -8.73 2.94
C TYR A 82 3.21 -7.29 2.45
N THR A 83 3.94 -6.42 3.11
CA THR A 83 4.05 -5.02 2.71
C THR A 83 4.72 -4.90 1.34
N ASP A 84 5.79 -5.66 1.11
CA ASP A 84 6.46 -5.66 -0.18
C ASP A 84 5.54 -6.19 -1.27
N ALA A 85 4.77 -7.24 -0.99
CA ALA A 85 3.82 -7.77 -1.94
C ALA A 85 2.75 -6.74 -2.29
N ALA A 86 2.29 -5.97 -1.30
CA ALA A 86 1.32 -4.91 -1.56
C ALA A 86 1.92 -3.82 -2.44
N ALA A 87 3.18 -3.46 -2.19
CA ALA A 87 3.85 -2.43 -2.99
C ALA A 87 3.99 -2.86 -4.45
N MET A 88 4.18 -4.14 -4.70
CA MET A 88 4.29 -4.66 -6.06
C MET A 88 2.99 -4.58 -6.83
N ARG A 89 1.87 -4.36 -6.16
CA ARG A 89 0.59 -4.20 -6.83
C ARG A 89 0.32 -2.78 -7.28
N LEU A 90 1.19 -1.83 -6.94
CA LEU A 90 1.08 -0.47 -7.43
C LEU A 90 1.40 -0.48 -8.93
N PRO A 91 0.67 0.32 -9.74
CA PRO A 91 0.93 0.36 -11.16
C PRO A 91 2.29 0.99 -11.43
N PRO A 92 2.96 0.58 -12.50
CA PRO A 92 4.19 1.25 -12.90
C PRO A 92 3.89 2.66 -13.37
N GLU A 93 4.89 3.48 -13.36
CA GLU A 93 4.74 4.84 -13.88
C GLU A 93 4.53 4.85 -15.40
#